data_76b482f216849e5374c4c89412871f23
#
_entry.id   76b482f216849e5374c4c89412871f23
#
_cell.length_a   1.000
_cell.length_b   1.000
_cell.length_c   1.000
_cell.angle_alpha   90.00
_cell.angle_beta   90.00
_cell.angle_gamma   90.00
#
_symmetry.space_group_name_H-M   'P 1'
#
loop_
_entity.id
_entity.type
_entity.pdbx_description
1 polymer ?
#
loop_
_entity_poly.entity_id
_entity_poly.type
_entity_poly.pdbx_seq_one_letter_code
_entity_poly.pdbx_strand_id
1 'polypeptide(L)'
;MLFRSRDLESSYEDINALIELTEEVEDREMIKEIQREIVKFEKEFEDLGIRTLLSGEYDSCNAIVTLHAGAGGTDSCDWANMLYRMYTRYAQSKGFQITVLDYQDGDITGLKGITFEVTGDNAYGYFQSEKGVHRLVRISPFN
;
A
#
# COMPACT_ATOMS: atom_id res chain seq x y z
N MET A 1 -13.91 -10.74 -9.05
CA MET A 1 -14.22 -9.39 -9.54
C MET A 1 -15.71 -9.09 -9.50
N LEU A 2 -16.58 -9.87 -10.13
CA LEU A 2 -18.04 -9.63 -10.23
C LEU A 2 -18.77 -9.44 -8.88
N PHE A 3 -18.38 -10.12 -7.82
CA PHE A 3 -19.02 -9.99 -6.50
C PHE A 3 -18.76 -8.63 -5.85
N ARG A 4 -17.51 -8.14 -5.89
CA ARG A 4 -17.15 -6.84 -5.31
C ARG A 4 -17.72 -5.63 -6.05
N SER A 5 -17.93 -5.75 -7.37
CA SER A 5 -18.63 -4.73 -8.15
C SER A 5 -20.10 -4.62 -7.72
N ARG A 6 -20.75 -5.75 -7.44
CA ARG A 6 -22.12 -5.77 -6.91
C ARG A 6 -22.22 -5.21 -5.49
N ASP A 7 -21.21 -5.51 -4.65
CA ASP A 7 -21.19 -4.97 -3.28
C ASP A 7 -21.07 -3.45 -3.30
N LEU A 8 -20.26 -2.88 -4.22
CA LEU A 8 -20.14 -1.42 -4.40
C LEU A 8 -21.43 -0.80 -5.01
N GLU A 9 -22.07 -1.47 -5.95
CA GLU A 9 -23.37 -1.02 -6.47
C GLU A 9 -24.42 -0.97 -5.37
N SER A 10 -24.49 -2.00 -4.52
CA SER A 10 -25.39 -2.03 -3.38
C SER A 10 -25.07 -0.92 -2.36
N SER A 11 -23.80 -0.71 -2.01
CA SER A 11 -23.39 0.36 -1.12
C SER A 11 -23.73 1.75 -1.66
N TYR A 12 -23.62 1.95 -2.97
CA TYR A 12 -24.03 3.19 -3.64
C TYR A 12 -25.55 3.43 -3.55
N GLU A 13 -26.35 2.39 -3.77
CA GLU A 13 -27.81 2.46 -3.63
C GLU A 13 -28.22 2.76 -2.19
N ASP A 14 -27.58 2.11 -1.20
CA ASP A 14 -27.83 2.33 0.21
C ASP A 14 -27.50 3.78 0.64
N ILE A 15 -26.38 4.34 0.17
CA ILE A 15 -26.00 5.74 0.44
C ILE A 15 -27.02 6.71 -0.17
N ASN A 16 -27.48 6.48 -1.38
CA ASN A 16 -28.50 7.33 -2.02
C ASN A 16 -29.83 7.28 -1.24
N ALA A 17 -30.26 6.10 -0.81
CA ALA A 17 -31.47 5.96 -0.01
C ALA A 17 -31.34 6.69 1.34
N LEU A 18 -30.18 6.64 1.99
CA LEU A 18 -29.91 7.39 3.24
C LEU A 18 -29.94 8.91 2.99
N ILE A 19 -29.43 9.40 1.87
CA ILE A 19 -29.47 10.83 1.52
C ILE A 19 -30.92 11.28 1.31
N GLU A 20 -31.73 10.53 0.59
CA GLU A 20 -33.15 10.85 0.38
C GLU A 20 -33.94 10.91 1.69
N LEU A 21 -33.68 9.96 2.61
CA LEU A 21 -34.31 9.97 3.94
C LEU A 21 -33.88 11.18 4.78
N THR A 22 -32.66 11.67 4.59
CA THR A 22 -32.12 12.81 5.36
C THR A 22 -32.64 14.14 4.86
N GLU A 23 -33.07 14.24 3.59
CA GLU A 23 -33.73 15.44 3.06
C GLU A 23 -35.12 15.67 3.71
N GLU A 24 -35.77 14.59 4.18
CA GLU A 24 -37.05 14.68 4.89
C GLU A 24 -36.91 14.99 6.39
N VAL A 25 -35.78 14.65 7.00
CA VAL A 25 -35.55 14.84 8.46
C VAL A 25 -34.13 15.37 8.67
N GLU A 26 -34.00 16.63 9.11
CA GLU A 26 -32.70 17.22 9.50
C GLU A 26 -32.15 16.57 10.79
N ASP A 27 -31.59 15.37 10.68
CA ASP A 27 -30.92 14.67 11.78
C ASP A 27 -29.39 14.74 11.61
N ARG A 28 -28.72 15.43 12.56
CA ARG A 28 -27.26 15.58 12.56
C ARG A 28 -26.50 14.26 12.76
N GLU A 29 -27.11 13.27 13.39
CA GLU A 29 -26.47 11.97 13.56
C GLU A 29 -26.49 11.17 12.27
N MET A 30 -27.58 11.21 11.54
CA MET A 30 -27.74 10.60 10.23
C MET A 30 -26.76 11.20 9.19
N ILE A 31 -26.55 12.51 9.22
CA ILE A 31 -25.55 13.18 8.37
C ILE A 31 -24.14 12.65 8.65
N LYS A 32 -23.78 12.42 9.91
CA LYS A 32 -22.47 11.85 10.27
C LYS A 32 -22.30 10.40 9.82
N GLU A 33 -23.38 9.63 9.85
CA GLU A 33 -23.40 8.26 9.39
C GLU A 33 -23.20 8.19 7.87
N ILE A 34 -23.92 9.01 7.13
CA ILE A 34 -23.74 9.16 5.66
C ILE A 34 -22.31 9.56 5.33
N GLN A 35 -21.71 10.52 6.04
CA GLN A 35 -20.32 10.90 5.80
C GLN A 35 -19.34 9.75 6.02
N ARG A 36 -19.56 8.89 7.00
CA ARG A 36 -18.73 7.71 7.25
C ARG A 36 -18.86 6.67 6.13
N GLU A 37 -20.10 6.43 5.67
CA GLU A 37 -20.34 5.48 4.58
C GLU A 37 -19.76 5.99 3.25
N ILE A 38 -19.85 7.28 2.96
CA ILE A 38 -19.20 7.88 1.79
C ILE A 38 -17.67 7.68 1.82
N VAL A 39 -17.01 7.99 2.94
CA VAL A 39 -15.56 7.82 3.07
C VAL A 39 -15.15 6.35 2.92
N LYS A 40 -15.94 5.44 3.44
CA LYS A 40 -15.72 3.99 3.27
C LYS A 40 -15.88 3.57 1.81
N PHE A 41 -16.94 4.02 1.17
CA PHE A 41 -17.21 3.75 -0.25
C PHE A 41 -16.08 4.28 -1.16
N GLU A 42 -15.65 5.53 -0.96
CA GLU A 42 -14.53 6.12 -1.71
C GLU A 42 -13.27 5.25 -1.63
N LYS A 43 -12.93 4.78 -0.44
CA LYS A 43 -11.76 3.92 -0.24
C LYS A 43 -11.91 2.56 -0.94
N GLU A 44 -13.08 1.94 -0.85
CA GLU A 44 -13.36 0.66 -1.52
C GLU A 44 -13.37 0.82 -3.05
N PHE A 45 -13.87 1.94 -3.54
CA PHE A 45 -13.87 2.27 -4.96
C PHE A 45 -12.46 2.51 -5.50
N GLU A 46 -11.61 3.25 -4.77
CA GLU A 46 -10.20 3.44 -5.11
C GLU A 46 -9.44 2.10 -5.14
N ASP A 47 -9.64 1.25 -4.13
CA ASP A 47 -9.01 -0.08 -4.07
C ASP A 47 -9.46 -0.97 -5.24
N LEU A 48 -10.73 -0.91 -5.65
CA LEU A 48 -11.21 -1.63 -6.83
C LEU A 48 -10.60 -1.07 -8.12
N GLY A 49 -10.50 0.26 -8.24
CA GLY A 49 -9.86 0.93 -9.38
C GLY A 49 -8.42 0.48 -9.56
N ILE A 50 -7.62 0.48 -8.49
CA ILE A 50 -6.22 0.01 -8.52
C ILE A 50 -6.16 -1.47 -8.94
N ARG A 51 -7.00 -2.34 -8.36
CA ARG A 51 -7.04 -3.77 -8.73
C ARG A 51 -7.43 -4.01 -10.18
N THR A 52 -8.26 -3.16 -10.75
CA THR A 52 -8.66 -3.25 -12.16
C THR A 52 -7.50 -2.88 -13.09
N LEU A 53 -6.62 -1.96 -12.67
CA LEU A 53 -5.40 -1.59 -13.39
C LEU A 53 -4.33 -2.69 -13.33
N LEU A 54 -4.32 -3.51 -12.28
CA LEU A 54 -3.40 -4.63 -12.10
C LEU A 54 -3.86 -5.85 -12.93
N SER A 55 -3.72 -5.76 -14.26
CA SER A 55 -4.15 -6.78 -15.23
C SER A 55 -3.00 -7.42 -16.02
N GLY A 56 -1.75 -7.13 -15.65
CA GLY A 56 -0.55 -7.74 -16.24
C GLY A 56 -0.43 -9.23 -15.94
N GLU A 57 0.28 -9.95 -16.79
CA GLU A 57 0.45 -11.42 -16.71
C GLU A 57 0.97 -11.88 -15.35
N TYR A 58 1.85 -11.09 -14.72
CA TYR A 58 2.50 -11.43 -13.43
C TYR A 58 1.93 -10.66 -12.24
N ASP A 59 0.98 -9.76 -12.45
CA ASP A 59 0.47 -8.88 -11.38
C ASP A 59 -0.12 -9.66 -10.20
N SER A 60 -0.73 -10.82 -10.49
CA SER A 60 -1.31 -11.71 -9.47
C SER A 60 -0.30 -12.56 -8.70
N CYS A 61 0.98 -12.51 -9.08
CA CYS A 61 2.04 -13.28 -8.44
C CYS A 61 2.53 -12.64 -7.13
N ASN A 62 3.23 -13.45 -6.32
CA ASN A 62 4.05 -12.93 -5.22
C ASN A 62 5.21 -12.10 -5.78
N ALA A 63 5.70 -11.15 -4.98
CA ALA A 63 6.86 -10.33 -5.36
C ALA A 63 8.11 -10.74 -4.59
N ILE A 64 9.24 -10.84 -5.28
CA ILE A 64 10.56 -10.88 -4.65
C ILE A 64 11.17 -9.49 -4.80
N VAL A 65 11.45 -8.84 -3.68
CA VAL A 65 11.99 -7.50 -3.63
C VAL A 65 13.41 -7.56 -3.09
N THR A 66 14.35 -6.98 -3.83
CA THR A 66 15.74 -6.86 -3.40
C THR A 66 16.14 -5.39 -3.32
N LEU A 67 16.67 -4.99 -2.18
CA LEU A 67 17.21 -3.65 -1.94
C LEU A 67 18.71 -3.75 -1.77
N HIS A 68 19.43 -2.85 -2.44
CA HIS A 68 20.88 -2.70 -2.30
C HIS A 68 21.23 -1.26 -1.96
N ALA A 69 22.07 -1.07 -0.92
CA ALA A 69 22.62 0.22 -0.62
C ALA A 69 23.55 0.67 -1.77
N GLY A 70 23.44 1.94 -2.15
CA GLY A 70 24.31 2.54 -3.17
C GLY A 70 25.67 2.97 -2.60
N ALA A 71 26.44 3.75 -3.36
CA ALA A 71 27.80 4.19 -3.06
C ALA A 71 27.88 5.32 -2.00
N GLY A 72 26.96 5.38 -1.06
CA GLY A 72 26.87 6.44 -0.03
C GLY A 72 27.36 6.05 1.38
N GLY A 73 28.05 4.91 1.53
CA GLY A 73 28.52 4.44 2.83
C GLY A 73 27.39 4.25 3.84
N THR A 74 27.58 4.74 5.08
CA THR A 74 26.62 4.63 6.18
C THR A 74 25.27 5.24 5.86
N ASP A 75 25.22 6.40 5.18
CA ASP A 75 23.96 7.05 4.79
C ASP A 75 23.15 6.21 3.81
N SER A 76 23.80 5.54 2.85
CA SER A 76 23.10 4.67 1.91
C SER A 76 22.56 3.39 2.57
N CYS A 77 23.28 2.85 3.53
CA CYS A 77 22.82 1.69 4.32
C CYS A 77 21.61 2.06 5.20
N ASP A 78 21.62 3.23 5.82
CA ASP A 78 20.49 3.74 6.59
C ASP A 78 19.28 4.01 5.70
N TRP A 79 19.50 4.62 4.53
CA TRP A 79 18.42 4.83 3.56
C TRP A 79 17.78 3.52 3.08
N ALA A 80 18.58 2.52 2.75
CA ALA A 80 18.07 1.21 2.37
C ALA A 80 17.23 0.56 3.49
N ASN A 81 17.63 0.73 4.75
CA ASN A 81 16.85 0.27 5.89
C ASN A 81 15.53 1.05 6.07
N MET A 82 15.53 2.36 5.79
CA MET A 82 14.30 3.17 5.80
C MET A 82 13.32 2.69 4.73
N LEU A 83 13.79 2.40 3.50
CA LEU A 83 12.99 1.83 2.42
C LEU A 83 12.41 0.46 2.79
N TYR A 84 13.23 -0.42 3.36
CA TYR A 84 12.76 -1.72 3.83
C TYR A 84 11.63 -1.58 4.85
N ARG A 85 11.78 -0.69 5.82
CA ARG A 85 10.74 -0.41 6.83
C ARG A 85 9.47 0.16 6.19
N MET A 86 9.60 1.04 5.19
CA MET A 86 8.48 1.60 4.44
C MET A 86 7.70 0.49 3.71
N TYR A 87 8.40 -0.36 2.96
CA TYR A 87 7.77 -1.46 2.24
C TYR A 87 7.14 -2.49 3.17
N THR A 88 7.78 -2.80 4.29
CA THR A 88 7.22 -3.71 5.30
C THR A 88 5.91 -3.17 5.87
N ARG A 89 5.85 -1.89 6.22
CA ARG A 89 4.63 -1.25 6.73
C ARG A 89 3.53 -1.20 5.68
N TYR A 90 3.88 -0.89 4.45
CA TYR A 90 2.93 -0.90 3.35
C TYR A 90 2.35 -2.29 3.11
N ALA A 91 3.19 -3.31 3.03
CA ALA A 91 2.76 -4.69 2.89
C ALA A 91 1.81 -5.11 4.02
N GLN A 92 2.15 -4.79 5.28
CA GLN A 92 1.29 -5.05 6.43
C GLN A 92 -0.06 -4.33 6.33
N SER A 93 -0.08 -3.07 5.88
CA SER A 93 -1.34 -2.32 5.70
C SER A 93 -2.26 -2.91 4.62
N LYS A 94 -1.69 -3.60 3.64
CA LYS A 94 -2.42 -4.34 2.60
C LYS A 94 -2.73 -5.79 2.98
N GLY A 95 -2.31 -6.25 4.17
CA GLY A 95 -2.50 -7.62 4.64
C GLY A 95 -1.57 -8.65 3.98
N PHE A 96 -0.48 -8.19 3.36
CA PHE A 96 0.52 -9.07 2.76
C PHE A 96 1.45 -9.65 3.82
N GLN A 97 1.94 -10.87 3.59
CA GLN A 97 2.97 -11.50 4.39
C GLN A 97 4.36 -11.20 3.82
N ILE A 98 5.34 -11.02 4.71
CA ILE A 98 6.73 -10.79 4.33
C ILE A 98 7.60 -11.89 4.91
N THR A 99 8.42 -12.51 4.04
CA THR A 99 9.43 -13.49 4.41
C THR A 99 10.80 -13.00 3.97
N VAL A 100 11.72 -12.77 4.89
CA VAL A 100 13.10 -12.40 4.58
C VAL A 100 13.84 -13.63 4.08
N LEU A 101 14.44 -13.52 2.87
CA LEU A 101 15.18 -14.59 2.22
C LEU A 101 16.69 -14.43 2.41
N ASP A 102 17.19 -13.19 2.36
CA ASP A 102 18.61 -12.85 2.58
C ASP A 102 18.70 -11.49 3.25
N TYR A 103 19.69 -11.33 4.14
CA TYR A 103 19.90 -10.08 4.87
C TYR A 103 21.38 -9.85 5.10
N GLN A 104 21.86 -8.67 4.73
CA GLN A 104 23.23 -8.23 4.92
C GLN A 104 23.26 -6.93 5.72
N ASP A 105 23.84 -6.99 6.91
CA ASP A 105 24.02 -5.81 7.76
C ASP A 105 24.95 -4.76 7.11
N GLY A 106 24.67 -3.49 7.39
CA GLY A 106 25.62 -2.42 7.12
C GLY A 106 26.81 -2.47 8.08
N ASP A 107 27.96 -1.94 7.66
CA ASP A 107 29.20 -2.01 8.44
C ASP A 107 29.10 -1.27 9.79
N ILE A 108 28.29 -0.21 9.89
CA ILE A 108 28.11 0.62 11.10
C ILE A 108 26.64 0.62 11.51
N THR A 109 25.73 0.85 10.56
CA THR A 109 24.28 0.89 10.78
C THR A 109 23.53 0.61 9.48
N GLY A 110 22.25 0.31 9.59
CA GLY A 110 21.40 0.06 8.44
C GLY A 110 21.65 -1.29 7.80
N LEU A 111 21.31 -1.44 6.54
CA LEU A 111 21.50 -2.68 5.77
C LEU A 111 22.26 -2.40 4.46
N LYS A 112 23.13 -3.32 4.09
CA LYS A 112 23.90 -3.30 2.84
C LYS A 112 23.07 -3.89 1.70
N GLY A 113 22.29 -4.92 2.02
CA GLY A 113 21.37 -5.56 1.10
C GLY A 113 20.33 -6.38 1.83
N ILE A 114 19.15 -6.50 1.26
CA ILE A 114 18.10 -7.39 1.73
C ILE A 114 17.27 -7.90 0.57
N THR A 115 16.94 -9.20 0.62
CA THR A 115 15.97 -9.82 -0.29
C THR A 115 14.83 -10.40 0.54
N PHE A 116 13.61 -10.05 0.20
CA PHE A 116 12.41 -10.55 0.87
C PHE A 116 11.30 -10.87 -0.12
N GLU A 117 10.51 -11.86 0.21
CA GLU A 117 9.29 -12.22 -0.51
C GLU A 117 8.10 -11.50 0.11
N VAL A 118 7.24 -10.96 -0.75
CA VAL A 118 5.93 -10.41 -0.39
C VAL A 118 4.86 -11.31 -0.95
N THR A 119 4.10 -11.95 -0.08
CA THR A 119 3.04 -12.90 -0.44
C THR A 119 1.68 -12.28 -0.21
N GLY A 120 0.86 -12.24 -1.25
CA GLY A 120 -0.52 -11.71 -1.18
C GLY A 120 -1.11 -11.47 -2.55
N ASP A 121 -2.41 -11.15 -2.59
CA ASP A 121 -3.15 -10.90 -3.82
C ASP A 121 -2.59 -9.69 -4.57
N ASN A 122 -2.09 -9.91 -5.79
CA ASN A 122 -1.48 -8.90 -6.65
C ASN A 122 -0.22 -8.24 -6.04
N ALA A 123 0.51 -8.94 -5.18
CA ALA A 123 1.71 -8.39 -4.54
C ALA A 123 2.74 -7.89 -5.58
N TYR A 124 3.00 -8.64 -6.64
CA TYR A 124 3.90 -8.21 -7.70
C TYR A 124 3.39 -6.94 -8.40
N GLY A 125 2.10 -6.88 -8.73
CA GLY A 125 1.49 -5.73 -9.38
C GLY A 125 1.68 -4.43 -8.60
N TYR A 126 1.56 -4.49 -7.27
CA TYR A 126 1.79 -3.33 -6.40
C TYR A 126 3.27 -2.93 -6.31
N PHE A 127 4.20 -3.89 -6.32
CA PHE A 127 5.63 -3.62 -6.12
C PHE A 127 6.42 -3.39 -7.41
N GLN A 128 5.92 -3.79 -8.57
CA GLN A 128 6.66 -3.67 -9.84
C GLN A 128 7.03 -2.23 -10.22
N SER A 129 6.20 -1.26 -9.84
CA SER A 129 6.44 0.16 -10.12
C SER A 129 7.59 0.75 -9.29
N GLU A 130 7.95 0.09 -8.19
CA GLU A 130 9.03 0.53 -7.29
C GLU A 130 10.43 0.15 -7.81
N LYS A 131 10.53 -0.53 -8.94
CA LYS A 131 11.80 -0.90 -9.54
C LYS A 131 12.56 0.34 -10.01
N GLY A 132 13.76 0.56 -9.44
CA GLY A 132 14.60 1.69 -9.85
C GLY A 132 15.52 2.19 -8.76
N VAL A 133 16.07 3.38 -8.96
CA VAL A 133 16.98 4.03 -8.02
C VAL A 133 16.22 5.03 -7.16
N HIS A 134 16.26 4.81 -5.85
CA HIS A 134 15.62 5.68 -4.86
C HIS A 134 16.65 6.65 -4.28
N ARG A 135 16.43 7.95 -4.47
CA ARG A 135 17.33 9.00 -4.01
C ARG A 135 16.79 9.69 -2.76
N LEU A 136 17.62 9.77 -1.72
CA LEU A 136 17.36 10.59 -0.54
C LEU A 136 18.18 11.88 -0.59
N VAL A 137 17.54 13.01 -0.28
CA VAL A 137 18.20 14.30 -0.08
C VAL A 137 17.90 14.81 1.31
N ARG A 138 18.89 14.76 2.19
CA ARG A 138 18.80 15.21 3.58
C ARG A 138 20.16 15.65 4.12
N ILE A 139 20.17 16.33 5.26
CA ILE A 139 21.40 16.49 6.04
C ILE A 139 21.77 15.14 6.68
N SER A 140 23.02 14.70 6.55
CA SER A 140 23.47 13.44 7.13
C SER A 140 23.43 13.50 8.66
N PRO A 141 22.82 12.52 9.34
CA PRO A 141 22.87 12.41 10.78
C PRO A 141 24.19 11.80 11.30
N PHE A 142 25.09 11.39 10.39
CA PHE A 142 26.34 10.70 10.70
C PHE A 142 27.58 11.57 10.52
N ASN A 143 27.42 12.83 10.10
CA ASN A 143 28.51 13.82 9.94
C ASN A 143 28.41 14.92 10.98
#